data_bce8be30e3c2de704bd5e3a241b32b50
#
_entry.id   bce8be30e3c2de704bd5e3a241b32b50
#
_cell.length_a   1.000
_cell.length_b   1.000
_cell.length_c   1.000
_cell.angle_alpha   90.00
_cell.angle_beta   90.00
_cell.angle_gamma   90.00
#
_symmetry.space_group_name_H-M   'P 1'
#
loop_
_entity.id
_entity.type
_entity.pdbx_description
1 polymer ?
#
loop_
_entity_poly.entity_id
_entity_poly.type
_entity_poly.pdbx_seq_one_letter_code
_entity_poly.pdbx_strand_id
1 'polypeptide(L)'
;MTPFSIAGIQMRVNAGVSNVPMMKHKLDVLMSIYPWIDMVLFSELAPFGPLTHNAMEFPNTIEDEFREMAKKHKIWLIPGSMFQKKHGKIYNTASVINPDGEVIGRYDKMFPFLPYEDGVANGEEFMIFDVPNIGRFGMSICYDMWFPETSRTLAVKGVEVILHPSLTGTIDRDIELANAQATAAINQCFVIDINGLADGGTGRSIVCGPDGRIMYQASTGPEMIPIEIDMDRVRSSRDRGVLRLGQTLKSFRDHKKVFDIYEKEKDLPYLDSLGPLLKPTQTTRTINLEVLEQHPAEEDLDK
;
A
#
# COMPACT_ATOMS: atom_id res chain seq x y z
N MET A 1 -22.08 -10.80 11.15
CA MET A 1 -20.62 -10.80 11.08
C MET A 1 -20.20 -11.45 9.76
N THR A 2 -19.28 -10.81 9.06
CA THR A 2 -18.69 -11.33 7.83
C THR A 2 -17.19 -11.46 8.06
N PRO A 3 -16.75 -12.54 8.77
CA PRO A 3 -15.35 -12.74 9.10
C PRO A 3 -14.54 -13.09 7.88
N PHE A 4 -13.28 -12.67 7.86
CA PHE A 4 -12.28 -13.02 6.84
C PHE A 4 -10.89 -13.00 7.46
N SER A 5 -10.12 -14.03 7.16
CA SER A 5 -8.85 -14.25 7.84
C SER A 5 -7.68 -13.92 6.92
N ILE A 6 -6.83 -12.99 7.36
CA ILE A 6 -5.67 -12.53 6.61
C ILE A 6 -4.41 -12.81 7.45
N ALA A 7 -3.33 -13.23 6.79
CA ALA A 7 -2.04 -13.28 7.44
C ALA A 7 -1.01 -12.42 6.69
N GLY A 8 -0.31 -11.57 7.42
CA GLY A 8 0.90 -10.92 6.95
C GLY A 8 2.14 -11.76 7.27
N ILE A 9 3.11 -11.79 6.35
CA ILE A 9 4.40 -12.42 6.60
C ILE A 9 5.49 -11.35 6.58
N GLN A 10 5.92 -10.93 7.77
CA GLN A 10 7.07 -10.09 7.98
C GLN A 10 8.32 -10.97 8.03
N MET A 11 9.15 -10.91 6.98
CA MET A 11 10.33 -11.75 6.87
C MET A 11 11.56 -10.97 6.41
N ARG A 12 12.75 -11.56 6.60
CA ARG A 12 13.98 -11.00 6.02
C ARG A 12 13.93 -11.13 4.51
N VAL A 13 14.21 -10.04 3.84
CA VAL A 13 14.41 -9.94 2.40
C VAL A 13 15.89 -9.66 2.18
N ASN A 14 16.54 -10.46 1.36
CA ASN A 14 17.94 -10.26 0.98
C ASN A 14 17.97 -9.78 -0.48
N ALA A 15 18.60 -8.65 -0.72
CA ALA A 15 18.83 -8.16 -2.07
C ALA A 15 19.87 -9.02 -2.81
N GLY A 16 19.70 -9.14 -4.14
CA GLY A 16 20.64 -9.87 -4.99
C GLY A 16 20.51 -11.40 -4.97
N VAL A 17 19.59 -11.95 -4.19
CA VAL A 17 19.27 -13.39 -4.18
C VAL A 17 17.77 -13.61 -4.26
N SER A 18 17.35 -14.81 -4.70
CA SER A 18 15.94 -15.17 -4.67
C SER A 18 15.51 -15.53 -3.25
N ASN A 19 14.51 -14.82 -2.73
CA ASN A 19 13.85 -15.12 -1.46
C ASN A 19 12.68 -16.10 -1.62
N VAL A 20 12.30 -16.46 -2.85
CA VAL A 20 11.14 -17.32 -3.16
C VAL A 20 11.15 -18.64 -2.39
N PRO A 21 12.29 -19.38 -2.26
CA PRO A 21 12.32 -20.59 -1.46
C PRO A 21 11.95 -20.36 0.01
N MET A 22 12.41 -19.25 0.60
CA MET A 22 12.07 -18.88 1.98
C MET A 22 10.61 -18.47 2.10
N MET A 23 10.06 -17.74 1.12
CA MET A 23 8.63 -17.37 1.08
C MET A 23 7.74 -18.61 1.04
N LYS A 24 8.07 -19.59 0.19
CA LYS A 24 7.37 -20.89 0.12
C LYS A 24 7.40 -21.61 1.47
N HIS A 25 8.58 -21.74 2.07
CA HIS A 25 8.74 -22.37 3.38
C HIS A 25 7.89 -21.64 4.45
N LYS A 26 7.95 -20.32 4.51
CA LYS A 26 7.17 -19.53 5.47
C LYS A 26 5.68 -19.70 5.28
N LEU A 27 5.22 -19.74 4.03
CA LEU A 27 3.81 -19.98 3.74
C LEU A 27 3.37 -21.40 4.13
N ASP A 28 4.17 -22.42 3.83
CA ASP A 28 3.88 -23.80 4.22
C ASP A 28 3.80 -23.95 5.76
N VAL A 29 4.72 -23.31 6.49
CA VAL A 29 4.69 -23.27 7.97
C VAL A 29 3.45 -22.52 8.47
N LEU A 30 3.16 -21.33 7.93
CA LEU A 30 1.97 -20.56 8.30
C LEU A 30 0.70 -21.43 8.16
N MET A 31 0.51 -22.04 7.00
CA MET A 31 -0.69 -22.82 6.71
C MET A 31 -0.76 -24.12 7.51
N SER A 32 0.36 -24.67 7.95
CA SER A 32 0.37 -25.82 8.84
C SER A 32 -0.07 -25.48 10.27
N ILE A 33 0.20 -24.24 10.72
CA ILE A 33 -0.15 -23.75 12.07
C ILE A 33 -1.56 -23.13 12.07
N TYR A 34 -1.89 -22.37 11.01
CA TYR A 34 -3.12 -21.59 10.88
C TYR A 34 -3.89 -21.97 9.60
N PRO A 35 -4.41 -23.20 9.49
CA PRO A 35 -5.07 -23.69 8.27
C PRO A 35 -6.39 -22.99 7.92
N TRP A 36 -6.84 -22.07 8.78
CA TRP A 36 -8.05 -21.26 8.62
C TRP A 36 -7.80 -19.92 7.93
N ILE A 37 -6.56 -19.60 7.53
CA ILE A 37 -6.25 -18.37 6.81
C ILE A 37 -6.80 -18.42 5.38
N ASP A 38 -7.50 -17.36 4.98
CA ASP A 38 -8.09 -17.20 3.65
C ASP A 38 -7.19 -16.41 2.69
N MET A 39 -6.34 -15.50 3.22
CA MET A 39 -5.49 -14.63 2.41
C MET A 39 -4.11 -14.44 3.06
N VAL A 40 -3.06 -14.43 2.22
CA VAL A 40 -1.69 -14.14 2.70
C VAL A 40 -1.06 -12.98 1.91
N LEU A 41 -0.42 -12.07 2.64
CA LEU A 41 0.25 -10.89 2.13
C LEU A 41 1.72 -10.89 2.55
N PHE A 42 2.64 -10.73 1.58
CA PHE A 42 4.07 -10.46 1.80
C PHE A 42 4.37 -8.97 1.62
N SER A 43 5.57 -8.55 2.05
CA SER A 43 6.03 -7.17 1.92
C SER A 43 6.40 -6.80 0.47
N GLU A 44 6.56 -5.50 0.23
CA GLU A 44 7.06 -4.97 -1.05
C GLU A 44 8.41 -5.59 -1.40
N LEU A 45 8.60 -5.90 -2.69
CA LEU A 45 9.82 -6.46 -3.28
C LEU A 45 10.37 -7.71 -2.55
N ALA A 46 9.50 -8.43 -1.84
CA ALA A 46 9.89 -9.62 -1.06
C ALA A 46 10.63 -10.69 -1.88
N PRO A 47 10.27 -11.00 -3.14
CA PRO A 47 10.93 -12.05 -3.90
C PRO A 47 12.42 -11.82 -4.19
N PHE A 48 12.85 -10.56 -4.46
CA PHE A 48 14.21 -10.27 -4.94
C PHE A 48 14.86 -9.03 -4.32
N GLY A 49 14.18 -8.32 -3.42
CA GLY A 49 14.64 -7.05 -2.86
C GLY A 49 14.63 -5.88 -3.88
N PRO A 50 15.11 -4.70 -3.46
CA PRO A 50 14.93 -3.44 -4.18
C PRO A 50 15.97 -3.20 -5.29
N LEU A 51 16.27 -4.20 -6.10
CA LEU A 51 17.26 -4.10 -7.18
C LEU A 51 16.60 -4.22 -8.56
N THR A 52 16.54 -3.13 -9.30
CA THR A 52 15.89 -3.03 -10.61
C THR A 52 16.48 -3.94 -11.69
N HIS A 53 17.73 -4.39 -11.54
CA HIS A 53 18.33 -5.34 -12.48
C HIS A 53 17.65 -6.72 -12.43
N ASN A 54 16.91 -7.04 -11.35
CA ASN A 54 16.08 -8.24 -11.24
C ASN A 54 14.73 -8.11 -11.96
N ALA A 55 14.48 -7.00 -12.64
CA ALA A 55 13.23 -6.79 -13.37
C ALA A 55 13.02 -7.83 -14.46
N MET A 56 11.83 -8.42 -14.52
CA MET A 56 11.45 -9.47 -15.46
C MET A 56 10.10 -9.19 -16.14
N GLU A 57 9.84 -9.81 -17.27
CA GLU A 57 8.52 -9.75 -17.89
C GLU A 57 7.52 -10.60 -17.12
N PHE A 58 6.23 -10.27 -17.22
CA PHE A 58 5.13 -11.06 -16.70
C PHE A 58 4.21 -11.53 -17.86
N PRO A 59 3.61 -12.75 -17.76
CA PRO A 59 3.83 -13.77 -16.72
C PRO A 59 5.24 -14.39 -16.80
N ASN A 60 5.72 -14.97 -15.69
CA ASN A 60 7.02 -15.64 -15.62
C ASN A 60 6.97 -16.84 -14.65
N THR A 61 8.05 -17.62 -14.64
CA THR A 61 8.13 -18.85 -13.82
C THR A 61 8.01 -18.58 -12.31
N ILE A 62 8.40 -17.40 -11.82
CA ILE A 62 8.26 -17.03 -10.41
C ILE A 62 6.80 -16.77 -10.07
N GLU A 63 6.08 -16.06 -10.93
CA GLU A 63 4.64 -15.88 -10.77
C GLU A 63 3.91 -17.22 -10.81
N ASP A 64 4.32 -18.15 -11.68
CA ASP A 64 3.76 -19.50 -11.72
C ASP A 64 4.00 -20.28 -10.41
N GLU A 65 5.18 -20.13 -9.77
CA GLU A 65 5.43 -20.71 -8.45
C GLU A 65 4.44 -20.16 -7.41
N PHE A 66 4.15 -18.87 -7.40
CA PHE A 66 3.17 -18.28 -6.49
C PHE A 66 1.73 -18.72 -6.79
N ARG A 67 1.39 -18.91 -8.06
CA ARG A 67 0.09 -19.48 -8.46
C ARG A 67 -0.10 -20.88 -7.92
N GLU A 68 0.93 -21.74 -8.02
CA GLU A 68 0.90 -23.08 -7.46
C GLU A 68 0.79 -23.08 -5.92
N MET A 69 1.43 -22.10 -5.24
CA MET A 69 1.29 -21.95 -3.79
C MET A 69 -0.13 -21.54 -3.39
N ALA A 70 -0.72 -20.57 -4.07
CA ALA A 70 -2.10 -20.14 -3.83
C ALA A 70 -3.08 -21.31 -4.01
N LYS A 71 -2.95 -22.05 -5.10
CA LYS A 71 -3.76 -23.22 -5.41
C LYS A 71 -3.57 -24.36 -4.41
N LYS A 72 -2.31 -24.65 -4.03
CA LYS A 72 -1.97 -25.70 -3.05
C LYS A 72 -2.68 -25.47 -1.72
N HIS A 73 -2.66 -24.24 -1.23
CA HIS A 73 -3.21 -23.89 0.07
C HIS A 73 -4.66 -23.38 -0.01
N LYS A 74 -5.21 -23.19 -1.21
CA LYS A 74 -6.56 -22.65 -1.46
C LYS A 74 -6.78 -21.27 -0.82
N ILE A 75 -5.80 -20.39 -0.98
CA ILE A 75 -5.81 -19.05 -0.41
C ILE A 75 -5.70 -17.97 -1.49
N TRP A 76 -6.17 -16.78 -1.17
CA TRP A 76 -5.74 -15.57 -1.87
C TRP A 76 -4.28 -15.28 -1.52
N LEU A 77 -3.47 -14.97 -2.52
CA LEU A 77 -2.05 -14.69 -2.30
C LEU A 77 -1.63 -13.39 -2.97
N ILE A 78 -1.06 -12.51 -2.17
CA ILE A 78 -0.34 -11.34 -2.63
C ILE A 78 1.13 -11.54 -2.26
N PRO A 79 1.99 -11.97 -3.20
CA PRO A 79 3.39 -12.33 -2.92
C PRO A 79 4.31 -11.11 -2.69
N GLY A 80 3.74 -9.98 -2.28
CA GLY A 80 4.42 -8.70 -2.28
C GLY A 80 4.47 -8.12 -3.69
N SER A 81 5.57 -7.46 -4.04
CA SER A 81 5.77 -6.94 -5.39
C SER A 81 7.10 -7.38 -5.98
N MET A 82 7.26 -7.20 -7.29
CA MET A 82 8.51 -7.42 -8.04
C MET A 82 8.66 -6.33 -9.09
N PHE A 83 9.89 -6.06 -9.51
CA PHE A 83 10.09 -5.19 -10.67
C PHE A 83 9.69 -5.92 -11.96
N GLN A 84 8.76 -5.33 -12.69
CA GLN A 84 8.26 -5.81 -13.99
C GLN A 84 8.84 -4.99 -15.14
N LYS A 85 9.34 -5.66 -16.19
CA LYS A 85 9.59 -5.04 -17.49
C LYS A 85 8.32 -5.06 -18.32
N LYS A 86 7.85 -3.88 -18.74
CA LYS A 86 6.62 -3.71 -19.51
C LYS A 86 6.74 -2.48 -20.41
N HIS A 87 6.52 -2.64 -21.71
CA HIS A 87 6.57 -1.55 -22.69
C HIS A 87 7.87 -0.71 -22.65
N GLY A 88 9.01 -1.36 -22.45
CA GLY A 88 10.32 -0.71 -22.37
C GLY A 88 10.59 0.07 -21.07
N LYS A 89 9.69 -0.02 -20.08
CA LYS A 89 9.84 0.61 -18.76
C LYS A 89 9.89 -0.46 -17.66
N ILE A 90 10.34 -0.06 -16.48
CA ILE A 90 10.30 -0.90 -15.26
C ILE A 90 9.21 -0.35 -14.35
N TYR A 91 8.38 -1.25 -13.80
CA TYR A 91 7.36 -0.94 -12.81
C TYR A 91 7.57 -1.79 -11.56
N ASN A 92 7.16 -1.27 -10.41
CA ASN A 92 7.08 -2.04 -9.17
C ASN A 92 5.65 -2.63 -9.10
N THR A 93 5.52 -3.94 -9.34
CA THR A 93 4.25 -4.59 -9.64
C THR A 93 3.91 -5.68 -8.62
N ALA A 94 2.70 -5.64 -8.07
CA ALA A 94 2.14 -6.67 -7.21
C ALA A 94 1.03 -7.45 -7.94
N SER A 95 1.14 -8.78 -7.95
CA SER A 95 0.10 -9.68 -8.48
C SER A 95 -0.90 -10.04 -7.40
N VAL A 96 -2.18 -10.15 -7.77
CA VAL A 96 -3.24 -10.70 -6.92
C VAL A 96 -3.65 -12.05 -7.49
N ILE A 97 -3.50 -13.10 -6.69
CA ILE A 97 -3.71 -14.50 -7.10
C ILE A 97 -4.87 -15.07 -6.27
N ASN A 98 -5.84 -15.67 -6.94
CA ASN A 98 -7.00 -16.30 -6.29
C ASN A 98 -6.70 -17.74 -5.80
N PRO A 99 -7.60 -18.37 -5.02
CA PRO A 99 -7.41 -19.73 -4.51
C PRO A 99 -7.31 -20.84 -5.58
N ASP A 100 -7.68 -20.55 -6.82
CA ASP A 100 -7.54 -21.48 -7.95
C ASP A 100 -6.18 -21.33 -8.67
N GLY A 101 -5.33 -20.40 -8.19
CA GLY A 101 -4.03 -20.10 -8.77
C GLY A 101 -4.11 -19.21 -10.00
N GLU A 102 -5.19 -18.46 -10.19
CA GLU A 102 -5.34 -17.52 -11.29
C GLU A 102 -4.90 -16.11 -10.85
N VAL A 103 -4.09 -15.45 -11.69
CA VAL A 103 -3.77 -14.03 -11.52
C VAL A 103 -4.98 -13.22 -11.97
N ILE A 104 -5.72 -12.66 -11.02
CA ILE A 104 -6.92 -11.87 -11.31
C ILE A 104 -6.60 -10.42 -11.68
N GLY A 105 -5.39 -9.96 -11.39
CA GLY A 105 -4.91 -8.64 -11.76
C GLY A 105 -3.52 -8.34 -11.20
N ARG A 106 -2.95 -7.23 -11.67
CA ARG A 106 -1.66 -6.71 -11.22
C ARG A 106 -1.79 -5.23 -10.95
N TYR A 107 -1.10 -4.77 -9.92
CA TYR A 107 -1.02 -3.37 -9.53
C TYR A 107 0.39 -2.86 -9.73
N ASP A 108 0.57 -1.85 -10.55
CA ASP A 108 1.81 -1.11 -10.68
C ASP A 108 1.80 0.05 -9.69
N LYS A 109 2.82 0.16 -8.83
CA LYS A 109 2.96 1.23 -7.83
C LYS A 109 2.76 2.58 -8.48
N MET A 110 1.79 3.35 -8.01
CA MET A 110 1.39 4.62 -8.61
C MET A 110 2.43 5.71 -8.36
N PHE A 111 3.02 5.70 -7.17
CA PHE A 111 4.06 6.64 -6.77
C PHE A 111 5.34 5.89 -6.37
N PRO A 112 6.24 5.59 -7.34
CA PRO A 112 7.59 5.14 -7.00
C PRO A 112 8.25 6.13 -6.04
N PHE A 113 9.07 5.61 -5.10
CA PHE A 113 9.77 6.45 -4.13
C PHE A 113 10.93 7.20 -4.80
N LEU A 114 10.60 8.16 -5.64
CA LEU A 114 11.58 9.01 -6.32
C LEU A 114 12.18 10.02 -5.32
N PRO A 115 13.45 10.36 -5.49
CA PRO A 115 14.37 9.93 -6.56
C PRO A 115 15.15 8.64 -6.23
N TYR A 116 14.75 7.83 -5.26
CA TYR A 116 15.46 6.62 -4.84
C TYR A 116 15.16 5.42 -5.74
N GLU A 117 13.92 5.26 -6.20
CA GLU A 117 13.52 4.28 -7.23
C GLU A 117 13.72 4.86 -8.65
N ASP A 118 14.90 5.44 -8.92
CA ASP A 118 15.21 6.00 -10.23
C ASP A 118 15.06 4.96 -11.36
N GLY A 119 14.44 5.38 -12.46
CA GLY A 119 14.15 4.52 -13.62
C GLY A 119 12.89 3.64 -13.45
N VAL A 120 12.20 3.70 -12.31
CA VAL A 120 10.90 3.04 -12.11
C VAL A 120 9.77 3.97 -12.55
N ALA A 121 8.88 3.47 -13.41
CA ALA A 121 7.76 4.23 -13.95
C ALA A 121 6.56 4.21 -13.01
N ASN A 122 5.77 5.29 -13.04
CA ASN A 122 4.51 5.41 -12.31
C ASN A 122 3.44 4.47 -12.88
N GLY A 123 2.71 3.77 -12.00
CA GLY A 123 1.45 3.13 -12.35
C GLY A 123 0.35 4.17 -12.58
N GLU A 124 -0.67 3.79 -13.36
CA GLU A 124 -1.78 4.69 -13.72
C GLU A 124 -3.14 4.15 -13.29
N GLU A 125 -3.24 2.84 -13.01
CA GLU A 125 -4.50 2.15 -12.77
C GLU A 125 -4.60 1.61 -11.34
N PHE A 126 -5.79 1.74 -10.75
CA PHE A 126 -6.09 1.13 -9.47
C PHE A 126 -6.40 -0.36 -9.62
N MET A 127 -5.80 -1.19 -8.78
CA MET A 127 -6.19 -2.61 -8.67
C MET A 127 -7.21 -2.77 -7.54
N ILE A 128 -8.43 -3.13 -7.91
CA ILE A 128 -9.56 -3.39 -7.02
C ILE A 128 -10.16 -4.74 -7.40
N PHE A 129 -10.46 -5.55 -6.41
CA PHE A 129 -11.06 -6.86 -6.64
C PHE A 129 -12.05 -7.23 -5.53
N ASP A 130 -13.00 -8.09 -5.89
CA ASP A 130 -13.98 -8.60 -4.95
C ASP A 130 -13.61 -10.03 -4.52
N VAL A 131 -13.60 -10.27 -3.22
CA VAL A 131 -13.61 -11.63 -2.65
C VAL A 131 -15.06 -12.05 -2.51
N PRO A 132 -15.51 -13.12 -3.21
CA PRO A 132 -16.91 -13.52 -3.26
C PRO A 132 -17.52 -13.70 -1.87
N ASN A 133 -18.69 -13.10 -1.64
CA ASN A 133 -19.45 -13.11 -0.38
C ASN A 133 -18.78 -12.44 0.82
N ILE A 134 -17.60 -11.87 0.65
CA ILE A 134 -16.83 -11.20 1.71
C ILE A 134 -16.87 -9.68 1.52
N GLY A 135 -16.22 -9.16 0.48
CA GLY A 135 -16.15 -7.73 0.27
C GLY A 135 -15.11 -7.32 -0.76
N ARG A 136 -14.84 -6.02 -0.81
CA ARG A 136 -14.00 -5.39 -1.82
C ARG A 136 -12.65 -4.99 -1.25
N PHE A 137 -11.60 -5.41 -1.95
CA PHE A 137 -10.20 -5.19 -1.59
C PHE A 137 -9.52 -4.29 -2.62
N GLY A 138 -8.52 -3.53 -2.19
CA GLY A 138 -7.71 -2.71 -3.09
C GLY A 138 -6.24 -2.77 -2.74
N MET A 139 -5.40 -2.59 -3.77
CA MET A 139 -3.95 -2.59 -3.65
C MET A 139 -3.39 -1.18 -3.51
N SER A 140 -2.33 -1.06 -2.73
CA SER A 140 -1.48 0.12 -2.57
C SER A 140 -0.07 -0.40 -2.23
N ILE A 141 0.99 0.29 -2.63
CA ILE A 141 2.37 -0.14 -2.33
C ILE A 141 3.14 1.02 -1.70
N CYS A 142 3.58 0.83 -0.44
CA CYS A 142 4.57 1.67 0.26
C CYS A 142 4.30 3.18 0.12
N TYR A 143 5.08 3.89 -0.70
CA TYR A 143 5.00 5.34 -0.86
C TYR A 143 3.63 5.85 -1.37
N ASP A 144 2.79 4.99 -1.98
CA ASP A 144 1.42 5.37 -2.37
C ASP A 144 0.59 5.91 -1.20
N MET A 145 0.82 5.43 0.04
CA MET A 145 0.04 5.85 1.21
C MET A 145 0.36 7.29 1.67
N TRP A 146 1.46 7.87 1.20
CA TRP A 146 1.79 9.27 1.46
C TRP A 146 0.89 10.24 0.67
N PHE A 147 0.15 9.72 -0.30
CA PHE A 147 -0.76 10.47 -1.17
C PHE A 147 -2.21 10.11 -0.80
N PRO A 148 -2.92 10.97 -0.03
CA PRO A 148 -4.28 10.68 0.39
C PRO A 148 -5.24 10.45 -0.77
N GLU A 149 -4.93 10.93 -1.96
CA GLU A 149 -5.69 10.74 -3.20
C GLU A 149 -5.79 9.26 -3.57
N THR A 150 -4.74 8.46 -3.35
CA THR A 150 -4.73 7.02 -3.67
C THR A 150 -5.72 6.27 -2.80
N SER A 151 -5.57 6.39 -1.48
CA SER A 151 -6.41 5.69 -0.51
C SER A 151 -7.86 6.21 -0.52
N ARG A 152 -8.06 7.54 -0.71
CA ARG A 152 -9.39 8.12 -0.85
C ARG A 152 -10.09 7.59 -2.10
N THR A 153 -9.39 7.49 -3.23
CA THR A 153 -9.95 6.94 -4.47
C THR A 153 -10.36 5.49 -4.30
N LEU A 154 -9.54 4.66 -3.65
CA LEU A 154 -9.91 3.27 -3.33
C LEU A 154 -11.20 3.23 -2.48
N ALA A 155 -11.28 4.04 -1.43
CA ALA A 155 -12.44 4.08 -0.53
C ALA A 155 -13.73 4.52 -1.25
N VAL A 156 -13.67 5.56 -2.12
CA VAL A 156 -14.83 6.02 -2.90
C VAL A 156 -15.26 4.99 -3.95
N LYS A 157 -14.34 4.14 -4.42
CA LYS A 157 -14.67 2.98 -5.28
C LYS A 157 -15.20 1.78 -4.48
N GLY A 158 -15.41 1.94 -3.17
CA GLY A 158 -16.05 0.95 -2.31
C GLY A 158 -15.09 -0.03 -1.62
N VAL A 159 -13.76 0.16 -1.74
CA VAL A 159 -12.77 -0.71 -1.08
C VAL A 159 -12.96 -0.69 0.43
N GLU A 160 -13.09 -1.87 1.02
CA GLU A 160 -13.28 -2.09 2.45
C GLU A 160 -11.97 -2.47 3.17
N VAL A 161 -11.00 -3.03 2.41
CA VAL A 161 -9.68 -3.43 2.91
C VAL A 161 -8.60 -2.96 1.92
N ILE A 162 -7.64 -2.19 2.41
CA ILE A 162 -6.44 -1.81 1.66
C ILE A 162 -5.32 -2.78 2.04
N LEU A 163 -4.82 -3.53 1.05
CA LEU A 163 -3.65 -4.39 1.17
C LEU A 163 -2.42 -3.58 0.77
N HIS A 164 -1.48 -3.45 1.70
CA HIS A 164 -0.39 -2.50 1.58
C HIS A 164 0.98 -3.15 1.85
N PRO A 165 1.58 -3.82 0.85
CA PRO A 165 2.98 -4.23 0.91
C PRO A 165 3.90 -3.02 1.02
N SER A 166 4.82 -3.02 2.00
CA SER A 166 5.76 -1.93 2.24
C SER A 166 7.20 -2.42 2.28
N LEU A 167 8.14 -1.52 1.93
CA LEU A 167 9.57 -1.66 2.12
C LEU A 167 10.09 -0.34 2.70
N THR A 168 10.13 -0.23 4.02
CA THR A 168 10.61 0.96 4.70
C THR A 168 11.72 0.57 5.67
N GLY A 169 12.95 0.96 5.31
CA GLY A 169 14.17 0.72 6.10
C GLY A 169 14.72 1.97 6.79
N THR A 170 13.98 3.07 6.79
CA THR A 170 14.42 4.42 7.18
C THR A 170 13.65 4.97 8.39
N ILE A 171 14.06 6.15 8.84
CA ILE A 171 13.54 6.81 10.07
C ILE A 171 12.08 7.25 9.97
N ASP A 172 11.52 7.26 8.77
CA ASP A 172 10.14 7.64 8.47
C ASP A 172 9.12 6.53 8.74
N ARG A 173 9.55 5.33 9.17
CA ARG A 173 8.61 4.25 9.51
C ARG A 173 7.59 4.65 10.58
N ASP A 174 7.94 5.52 11.53
CA ASP A 174 6.98 6.04 12.51
C ASP A 174 5.88 6.88 11.86
N ILE A 175 6.23 7.66 10.84
CA ILE A 175 5.27 8.46 10.08
C ILE A 175 4.32 7.55 9.29
N GLU A 176 4.83 6.50 8.68
CA GLU A 176 4.00 5.54 7.92
C GLU A 176 3.02 4.78 8.81
N LEU A 177 3.42 4.41 10.02
CA LEU A 177 2.50 3.81 11.00
C LEU A 177 1.35 4.77 11.34
N ALA A 178 1.66 6.06 11.51
CA ALA A 178 0.63 7.08 11.74
C ALA A 178 -0.26 7.27 10.50
N ASN A 179 0.32 7.24 9.28
CA ASN A 179 -0.42 7.31 8.03
C ASN A 179 -1.36 6.11 7.86
N ALA A 180 -0.94 4.89 8.21
CA ALA A 180 -1.79 3.71 8.17
C ALA A 180 -3.02 3.86 9.07
N GLN A 181 -2.84 4.35 10.30
CA GLN A 181 -3.94 4.62 11.23
C GLN A 181 -4.88 5.72 10.72
N ALA A 182 -4.31 6.84 10.26
CA ALA A 182 -5.07 7.95 9.70
C ALA A 182 -5.85 7.51 8.46
N THR A 183 -5.20 6.80 7.54
CA THR A 183 -5.81 6.25 6.32
C THR A 183 -7.00 5.35 6.64
N ALA A 184 -6.86 4.44 7.61
CA ALA A 184 -7.93 3.55 8.03
C ALA A 184 -9.14 4.34 8.57
N ALA A 185 -8.90 5.33 9.45
CA ALA A 185 -9.96 6.14 10.07
C ALA A 185 -10.67 7.05 9.07
N ILE A 186 -9.92 7.83 8.29
CA ILE A 186 -10.50 8.85 7.39
C ILE A 186 -11.19 8.24 6.16
N ASN A 187 -10.81 7.00 5.79
CA ASN A 187 -11.42 6.24 4.70
C ASN A 187 -12.37 5.14 5.17
N GLN A 188 -12.51 4.98 6.50
CA GLN A 188 -13.40 3.99 7.10
C GLN A 188 -13.22 2.59 6.49
N CYS A 189 -11.97 2.10 6.48
CA CYS A 189 -11.58 0.81 5.92
C CYS A 189 -10.53 0.14 6.79
N PHE A 190 -10.28 -1.15 6.59
CA PHE A 190 -9.09 -1.80 7.14
C PHE A 190 -7.86 -1.41 6.32
N VAL A 191 -6.72 -1.29 7.00
CA VAL A 191 -5.40 -1.17 6.37
C VAL A 191 -4.52 -2.31 6.89
N ILE A 192 -3.99 -3.12 5.97
CA ILE A 192 -3.09 -4.24 6.26
C ILE A 192 -1.73 -3.87 5.67
N ASP A 193 -0.86 -3.29 6.47
CA ASP A 193 0.48 -2.84 6.07
C ASP A 193 1.52 -3.88 6.52
N ILE A 194 2.15 -4.53 5.55
CA ILE A 194 3.17 -5.55 5.80
C ILE A 194 4.52 -5.06 5.29
N ASN A 195 5.42 -4.78 6.23
CA ASN A 195 6.79 -4.36 5.98
C ASN A 195 7.76 -5.53 6.12
N GLY A 196 8.83 -5.53 5.33
CA GLY A 196 9.87 -6.54 5.42
C GLY A 196 10.96 -6.21 6.45
N LEU A 197 12.02 -7.02 6.44
CA LEU A 197 13.19 -6.89 7.30
C LEU A 197 14.48 -6.95 6.46
N ALA A 198 15.60 -6.54 7.03
CA ALA A 198 16.90 -6.44 6.36
C ALA A 198 16.83 -5.47 5.16
N ASP A 199 17.19 -5.93 3.93
CA ASP A 199 17.06 -5.09 2.74
C ASP A 199 15.59 -4.81 2.35
N GLY A 200 14.64 -5.47 3.01
CA GLY A 200 13.20 -5.28 2.85
C GLY A 200 12.54 -4.34 3.86
N GLY A 201 13.33 -3.76 4.78
CA GLY A 201 12.78 -2.80 5.75
C GLY A 201 13.17 -3.05 7.20
N THR A 202 12.50 -2.34 8.11
CA THR A 202 12.71 -2.40 9.58
C THR A 202 11.63 -3.18 10.33
N GLY A 203 10.71 -3.84 9.60
CA GLY A 203 9.56 -4.52 10.20
C GLY A 203 8.50 -3.55 10.71
N ARG A 204 7.91 -3.87 11.86
CA ARG A 204 6.83 -3.06 12.46
C ARG A 204 5.61 -2.99 11.56
N SER A 205 5.25 -4.11 10.91
CA SER A 205 4.00 -4.24 10.16
C SER A 205 2.82 -3.88 11.06
N ILE A 206 1.75 -3.30 10.48
CA ILE A 206 0.61 -2.84 11.26
C ILE A 206 -0.72 -3.20 10.58
N VAL A 207 -1.69 -3.56 11.39
CA VAL A 207 -3.08 -3.77 10.98
C VAL A 207 -3.97 -2.78 11.71
N CYS A 208 -4.68 -1.95 10.95
CA CYS A 208 -5.57 -0.93 11.48
C CYS A 208 -7.03 -1.21 11.10
N GLY A 209 -7.93 -1.04 12.07
CA GLY A 209 -9.37 -1.14 11.87
C GLY A 209 -9.99 0.14 11.30
N PRO A 210 -11.25 0.09 10.83
CA PRO A 210 -11.94 1.22 10.19
C PRO A 210 -12.23 2.41 11.12
N ASP A 211 -11.87 2.30 12.37
CA ASP A 211 -11.90 3.34 13.41
C ASP A 211 -10.51 3.91 13.73
N GLY A 212 -9.47 3.52 12.98
CA GLY A 212 -8.08 3.93 13.17
C GLY A 212 -7.37 3.21 14.32
N ARG A 213 -8.04 2.28 15.03
CA ARG A 213 -7.41 1.53 16.11
C ARG A 213 -6.44 0.50 15.54
N ILE A 214 -5.27 0.42 16.17
CA ILE A 214 -4.31 -0.65 15.90
C ILE A 214 -4.90 -1.96 16.41
N MET A 215 -5.14 -2.91 15.51
CA MET A 215 -5.55 -4.26 15.86
C MET A 215 -4.33 -5.12 16.18
N TYR A 216 -3.25 -4.91 15.45
CA TYR A 216 -1.96 -5.54 15.68
C TYR A 216 -0.82 -4.67 15.14
N GLN A 217 0.30 -4.67 15.85
CA GLN A 217 1.55 -4.09 15.39
C GLN A 217 2.69 -5.07 15.69
N ALA A 218 3.42 -5.46 14.66
CA ALA A 218 4.55 -6.36 14.77
C ALA A 218 5.77 -5.68 15.41
N SER A 219 6.68 -6.50 15.91
CA SER A 219 8.01 -6.09 16.37
C SER A 219 8.98 -5.84 15.21
N THR A 220 10.26 -5.70 15.51
CA THR A 220 11.35 -5.58 14.54
C THR A 220 11.97 -6.95 14.15
N GLY A 221 11.33 -8.05 14.56
CA GLY A 221 11.75 -9.42 14.24
C GLY A 221 10.89 -10.08 13.17
N PRO A 222 11.27 -11.28 12.68
CA PRO A 222 10.42 -12.05 11.78
C PRO A 222 9.14 -12.50 12.48
N GLU A 223 7.98 -12.25 11.85
CA GLU A 223 6.68 -12.60 12.41
C GLU A 223 5.72 -13.12 11.32
N MET A 224 4.85 -14.05 11.74
CA MET A 224 3.63 -14.40 11.02
C MET A 224 2.48 -13.75 11.77
N ILE A 225 1.66 -12.99 11.08
CA ILE A 225 0.64 -12.11 11.67
C ILE A 225 -0.75 -12.61 11.22
N PRO A 226 -1.27 -13.71 11.80
CA PRO A 226 -2.63 -14.16 11.52
C PRO A 226 -3.62 -13.25 12.22
N ILE A 227 -4.60 -12.75 11.48
CA ILE A 227 -5.64 -11.88 12.02
C ILE A 227 -6.99 -12.17 11.36
N GLU A 228 -8.05 -12.19 12.14
CA GLU A 228 -9.41 -12.21 11.61
C GLU A 228 -9.99 -10.80 11.66
N ILE A 229 -10.53 -10.36 10.54
CA ILE A 229 -11.26 -9.10 10.42
C ILE A 229 -12.75 -9.37 10.19
N ASP A 230 -13.61 -8.47 10.70
CA ASP A 230 -15.04 -8.50 10.43
C ASP A 230 -15.42 -7.35 9.50
N MET A 231 -15.81 -7.69 8.26
CA MET A 231 -16.17 -6.73 7.24
C MET A 231 -17.35 -5.83 7.64
N ASP A 232 -18.23 -6.32 8.52
CA ASP A 232 -19.37 -5.54 9.01
C ASP A 232 -18.93 -4.34 9.86
N ARG A 233 -17.70 -4.34 10.40
CA ARG A 233 -17.14 -3.16 11.08
C ARG A 233 -16.96 -1.98 10.11
N VAL A 234 -16.50 -2.23 8.88
CA VAL A 234 -16.41 -1.20 7.82
C VAL A 234 -17.79 -0.69 7.48
N ARG A 235 -18.73 -1.58 7.21
CA ARG A 235 -20.11 -1.26 6.83
C ARG A 235 -20.80 -0.44 7.94
N SER A 236 -20.67 -0.87 9.17
CA SER A 236 -21.17 -0.14 10.32
C SER A 236 -20.51 1.22 10.52
N SER A 237 -19.18 1.33 10.32
CA SER A 237 -18.46 2.60 10.37
C SER A 237 -18.93 3.57 9.28
N ARG A 238 -19.13 3.08 8.06
CA ARG A 238 -19.62 3.90 6.93
C ARG A 238 -21.09 4.30 7.09
N ASP A 239 -21.90 3.46 7.71
CA ASP A 239 -23.31 3.75 7.99
C ASP A 239 -23.49 4.76 9.14
N ARG A 240 -22.80 4.53 10.27
CA ARG A 240 -23.04 5.23 11.55
C ARG A 240 -21.96 6.24 11.92
N GLY A 241 -20.84 6.25 11.19
CA GLY A 241 -19.69 7.08 11.49
C GLY A 241 -18.61 6.34 12.29
N VAL A 242 -17.38 6.84 12.19
CA VAL A 242 -16.25 6.40 13.00
C VAL A 242 -16.59 6.60 14.47
N LEU A 243 -16.54 5.53 15.25
CA LEU A 243 -16.95 5.54 16.68
C LEU A 243 -18.37 6.11 16.91
N ARG A 244 -19.25 6.04 15.92
CA ARG A 244 -20.60 6.64 15.87
C ARG A 244 -20.59 8.18 15.92
N LEU A 245 -19.52 8.78 15.40
CA LEU A 245 -19.30 10.24 15.34
C LEU A 245 -19.13 10.69 13.90
N GLY A 246 -17.89 10.87 13.45
CA GLY A 246 -17.56 11.40 12.14
C GLY A 246 -17.96 10.48 10.97
N GLN A 247 -18.64 11.01 9.98
CA GLN A 247 -19.06 10.31 8.76
C GLN A 247 -18.28 10.87 7.54
N THR A 248 -16.98 10.67 7.55
CA THR A 248 -16.02 11.33 6.65
C THR A 248 -16.37 11.15 5.16
N LEU A 249 -16.70 9.93 4.72
CA LEU A 249 -17.05 9.66 3.32
C LEU A 249 -18.38 10.31 2.92
N LYS A 250 -19.39 10.33 3.80
CA LYS A 250 -20.67 10.99 3.54
C LYS A 250 -20.50 12.51 3.51
N SER A 251 -19.74 13.07 4.47
CA SER A 251 -19.44 14.50 4.49
C SER A 251 -18.67 14.94 3.24
N PHE A 252 -17.70 14.15 2.79
CA PHE A 252 -16.98 14.42 1.54
C PHE A 252 -17.92 14.38 0.31
N ARG A 253 -18.80 13.37 0.23
CA ARG A 253 -19.80 13.25 -0.85
C ARG A 253 -20.72 14.47 -0.92
N ASP A 254 -21.19 14.96 0.21
CA ASP A 254 -22.21 16.01 0.29
C ASP A 254 -21.62 17.42 0.20
N HIS A 255 -20.30 17.56 0.31
CA HIS A 255 -19.61 18.84 0.18
C HIS A 255 -19.51 19.27 -1.28
N LYS A 256 -19.94 20.51 -1.56
CA LYS A 256 -20.04 21.04 -2.93
C LYS A 256 -18.74 21.66 -3.47
N LYS A 257 -17.76 21.91 -2.60
CA LYS A 257 -16.49 22.52 -3.03
C LYS A 257 -15.72 21.55 -3.91
N VAL A 258 -15.36 21.98 -5.09
CA VAL A 258 -14.31 21.34 -5.90
C VAL A 258 -12.97 21.86 -5.37
N PHE A 259 -12.05 20.94 -5.07
CA PHE A 259 -10.72 21.30 -4.59
C PHE A 259 -9.81 21.54 -5.79
N ASP A 260 -9.14 22.67 -5.79
CA ASP A 260 -8.29 23.13 -6.87
C ASP A 260 -7.22 22.13 -7.28
N ILE A 261 -6.64 21.40 -6.30
CA ILE A 261 -5.63 20.37 -6.53
C ILE A 261 -6.11 19.18 -7.38
N TYR A 262 -7.44 19.01 -7.56
CA TYR A 262 -8.01 17.96 -8.39
C TYR A 262 -8.42 18.44 -9.79
N GLU A 263 -8.24 19.73 -10.06
CA GLU A 263 -8.47 20.32 -11.38
C GLU A 263 -7.16 20.28 -12.19
N LYS A 264 -7.05 19.34 -13.13
CA LYS A 264 -5.81 19.09 -13.90
C LYS A 264 -5.29 20.30 -14.68
N GLU A 265 -6.17 21.21 -15.07
CA GLU A 265 -5.83 22.39 -15.87
C GLU A 265 -5.56 23.63 -15.01
N LYS A 266 -5.69 23.49 -13.69
CA LYS A 266 -5.47 24.62 -12.80
C LYS A 266 -3.98 24.85 -12.59
N ASP A 267 -3.58 26.09 -12.80
CA ASP A 267 -2.25 26.55 -12.46
C ASP A 267 -2.04 26.52 -10.93
N LEU A 268 -0.98 25.87 -10.48
CA LEU A 268 -0.62 25.74 -9.07
C LEU A 268 0.82 26.27 -8.86
N PRO A 269 1.03 27.59 -9.01
CA PRO A 269 2.35 28.20 -9.10
C PRO A 269 3.24 27.90 -7.88
N TYR A 270 2.63 27.70 -6.70
CA TYR A 270 3.42 27.30 -5.54
C TYR A 270 4.05 25.92 -5.70
N LEU A 271 3.33 24.92 -6.22
CA LEU A 271 3.89 23.58 -6.47
C LEU A 271 5.00 23.64 -7.54
N ASP A 272 4.81 24.44 -8.58
CA ASP A 272 5.80 24.64 -9.62
C ASP A 272 7.09 25.30 -9.07
N SER A 273 6.94 26.17 -8.08
CA SER A 273 8.05 26.85 -7.41
C SER A 273 8.95 25.94 -6.55
N LEU A 274 8.48 24.74 -6.19
CA LEU A 274 9.26 23.78 -5.39
C LEU A 274 10.50 23.23 -6.12
N GLY A 275 10.58 23.43 -7.42
CA GLY A 275 11.71 22.98 -8.24
C GLY A 275 11.73 21.47 -8.49
N PRO A 276 12.83 20.94 -9.04
CA PRO A 276 12.92 19.54 -9.45
C PRO A 276 13.03 18.61 -8.26
N LEU A 277 12.46 17.38 -8.42
CA LEU A 277 12.56 16.29 -7.44
C LEU A 277 13.99 15.71 -7.47
N LEU A 278 14.84 16.11 -6.54
CA LEU A 278 16.24 15.70 -6.48
C LEU A 278 16.57 15.05 -5.14
N LYS A 279 17.55 14.13 -5.14
CA LYS A 279 18.11 13.62 -3.88
C LYS A 279 18.76 14.77 -3.10
N PRO A 280 18.43 14.95 -1.81
CA PRO A 280 19.12 15.91 -0.98
C PRO A 280 20.63 15.62 -0.92
N THR A 281 21.45 16.63 -1.15
CA THR A 281 22.92 16.57 -1.03
C THR A 281 23.39 17.61 0.00
N GLN A 282 24.66 17.53 0.42
CA GLN A 282 25.22 18.52 1.35
C GLN A 282 25.16 19.95 0.79
N THR A 283 25.10 20.09 -0.52
CA THR A 283 25.05 21.38 -1.25
C THR A 283 23.63 21.83 -1.57
N THR A 284 22.63 20.99 -1.48
CA THR A 284 21.21 21.37 -1.68
C THR A 284 20.66 22.12 -0.46
N ARG A 285 21.20 23.31 -0.19
CA ARG A 285 20.73 24.21 0.89
C ARG A 285 19.98 25.42 0.34
N THR A 286 19.13 25.28 -0.63
CA THR A 286 18.35 26.43 -1.09
C THR A 286 16.87 26.08 -1.18
N ILE A 287 16.17 26.23 -0.05
CA ILE A 287 14.80 26.74 -0.12
C ILE A 287 14.98 28.17 -0.62
N ASN A 288 14.51 28.48 -1.79
CA ASN A 288 14.56 29.83 -2.34
C ASN A 288 13.52 30.65 -1.61
N LEU A 289 13.90 31.27 -0.47
CA LEU A 289 13.01 32.09 0.36
C LEU A 289 12.44 33.29 -0.40
N GLU A 290 13.08 33.70 -1.50
CA GLU A 290 12.59 34.78 -2.38
C GLU A 290 11.24 34.41 -3.03
N VAL A 291 10.94 33.12 -3.22
CA VAL A 291 9.68 32.68 -3.80
C VAL A 291 8.52 32.85 -2.81
N LEU A 292 8.76 32.69 -1.52
CA LEU A 292 7.75 32.90 -0.47
C LEU A 292 7.39 34.38 -0.31
N GLU A 293 8.35 35.31 -0.60
CA GLU A 293 8.11 36.75 -0.57
C GLU A 293 7.33 37.23 -1.80
N GLN A 294 7.40 36.51 -2.92
CA GLN A 294 6.66 36.84 -4.17
C GLN A 294 5.20 36.40 -4.17
N HIS A 295 4.81 35.51 -3.28
CA HIS A 295 3.42 35.07 -3.10
C HIS A 295 3.01 35.21 -1.62
N PRO A 296 2.89 36.46 -1.10
CA PRO A 296 2.27 36.64 0.19
C PRO A 296 0.87 36.06 0.15
N ALA A 297 0.49 35.31 1.20
CA ALA A 297 -0.89 34.89 1.36
C ALA A 297 -1.79 36.11 1.14
N GLU A 298 -2.73 36.04 0.21
CA GLU A 298 -3.72 37.09 0.06
C GLU A 298 -4.41 37.25 1.41
N GLU A 299 -4.13 38.36 2.07
CA GLU A 299 -4.91 38.79 3.23
C GLU A 299 -6.32 39.13 2.74
N ASP A 300 -7.21 38.14 2.69
CA ASP A 300 -8.63 38.41 2.73
C ASP A 300 -9.01 38.84 4.16
N LEU A 301 -8.57 40.06 4.48
CA LEU A 301 -9.08 40.79 5.61
C LEU A 301 -10.22 41.69 5.08
N ASP A 302 -11.42 41.33 5.49
CA ASP A 302 -12.63 42.18 5.52
C ASP A 302 -13.28 42.59 4.17
N LYS A 303 -14.34 41.89 3.83
CA LYS A 303 -15.65 42.60 3.71
C LYS A 303 -16.83 41.65 3.80
#